data_e8c60fe5300064a482fa7ba05bde27a5
#
_entry.id   e8c60fe5300064a482fa7ba05bde27a5
#
_cell.length_a   1.000
_cell.length_b   1.000
_cell.length_c   1.000
_cell.angle_alpha   90.00
_cell.angle_beta   90.00
_cell.angle_gamma   90.00
#
_symmetry.space_group_name_H-M   'P 1'
#
loop_
_entity.id
_entity.type
_entity.pdbx_description
1 polymer ?
#
loop_
_entity_poly.entity_id
_entity_poly.type
_entity_poly.pdbx_seq_one_letter_code
_entity_poly.pdbx_strand_id
1 'polypeptide(L)'
;MKNCRQDEHHSNAKKLIPKLSSTSIELTSAIEVLDEKKRKKSIFIPAERPLTIYLNKKELVTLMTLGSRPEDLVLGYLRNQRIIKKLDDIVSIQVDWDVNSAAVISNTYEAQQTSKRTVTTGCGQGTIFGDIQADLDKLVLSQRSQLTQS
;
A
#
# COMPACT_ATOMS: atom_id res chain seq x y z
N MET A 1 28.01 23.23 -48.12
CA MET A 1 26.70 22.75 -47.67
C MET A 1 26.87 21.36 -47.08
N LYS A 2 26.98 21.20 -45.76
CA LYS A 2 27.05 19.87 -45.07
C LYS A 2 25.85 19.79 -44.16
N ASN A 3 24.95 18.88 -44.53
CA ASN A 3 23.73 18.59 -43.81
C ASN A 3 24.09 17.75 -42.56
N CYS A 4 23.92 18.30 -41.39
CA CYS A 4 24.06 17.59 -40.12
C CYS A 4 22.70 17.02 -39.78
N ARG A 5 22.50 15.71 -39.99
CA ARG A 5 21.35 14.97 -39.47
C ARG A 5 21.57 14.77 -37.98
N GLN A 6 20.72 15.35 -37.17
CA GLN A 6 20.60 15.04 -35.76
C GLN A 6 19.82 13.72 -35.63
N ASP A 7 20.51 12.68 -35.21
CA ASP A 7 19.89 11.40 -34.83
C ASP A 7 19.25 11.63 -33.44
N GLU A 8 17.94 11.79 -33.42
CA GLU A 8 17.15 11.75 -32.21
C GLU A 8 17.09 10.31 -31.72
N HIS A 9 17.99 9.95 -30.81
CA HIS A 9 17.86 8.73 -30.00
C HIS A 9 16.65 8.88 -29.08
N HIS A 10 15.48 8.49 -29.54
CA HIS A 10 14.35 8.18 -28.69
C HIS A 10 14.70 6.91 -27.90
N SER A 11 15.26 7.09 -26.73
CA SER A 11 15.41 6.05 -25.71
C SER A 11 14.00 5.59 -25.31
N ASN A 12 13.54 4.52 -25.93
CA ASN A 12 12.31 3.83 -25.58
C ASN A 12 12.54 3.08 -24.25
N ALA A 13 12.57 3.82 -23.14
CA ALA A 13 12.67 3.26 -21.80
C ALA A 13 11.44 2.38 -21.59
N LYS A 14 11.61 1.07 -21.71
CA LYS A 14 10.57 0.07 -21.47
C LYS A 14 10.04 0.29 -20.05
N LYS A 15 8.83 0.83 -19.94
CA LYS A 15 8.16 1.08 -18.66
C LYS A 15 8.08 -0.23 -17.90
N LEU A 16 8.78 -0.34 -16.79
CA LEU A 16 8.80 -1.55 -15.98
C LEU A 16 7.46 -1.62 -15.23
N ILE A 17 6.64 -2.61 -15.55
CA ILE A 17 5.41 -2.88 -14.84
C ILE A 17 5.75 -3.88 -13.71
N PRO A 18 5.49 -3.57 -12.45
CA PRO A 18 5.78 -4.48 -11.34
C PRO A 18 5.01 -5.80 -11.50
N LYS A 19 5.65 -6.91 -11.15
CA LYS A 19 4.99 -8.21 -11.07
C LYS A 19 4.23 -8.28 -9.75
N LEU A 20 2.92 -8.45 -9.84
CA LEU A 20 2.05 -8.61 -8.69
C LEU A 20 1.58 -10.06 -8.59
N SER A 21 1.51 -10.60 -7.37
CA SER A 21 0.77 -11.83 -7.11
C SER A 21 -0.73 -11.59 -7.31
N SER A 22 -1.48 -12.67 -7.45
CA SER A 22 -2.94 -12.61 -7.50
C SER A 22 -3.47 -13.59 -6.46
N THR A 23 -3.52 -13.13 -5.21
CA THR A 23 -4.01 -13.93 -4.09
C THR A 23 -5.40 -13.49 -3.71
N SER A 24 -6.27 -14.45 -3.43
CA SER A 24 -7.61 -14.21 -2.91
C SER A 24 -7.81 -14.94 -1.59
N ILE A 25 -8.57 -14.33 -0.69
CA ILE A 25 -8.91 -14.91 0.59
C ILE A 25 -10.36 -14.56 0.93
N GLU A 26 -11.00 -15.37 1.78
CA GLU A 26 -12.33 -15.03 2.28
C GLU A 26 -12.30 -13.72 3.07
N LEU A 27 -13.18 -12.79 2.67
CA LEU A 27 -13.26 -11.47 3.26
C LEU A 27 -14.17 -11.42 4.49
N THR A 28 -14.98 -12.47 4.69
CA THR A 28 -15.94 -12.55 5.80
C THR A 28 -15.84 -13.89 6.50
N SER A 29 -16.20 -13.91 7.78
CA SER A 29 -16.33 -15.14 8.57
C SER A 29 -17.79 -15.27 9.02
N ALA A 30 -18.33 -16.48 8.91
CA ALA A 30 -19.66 -16.79 9.44
C ALA A 30 -19.56 -17.03 10.95
N ILE A 31 -20.41 -16.36 11.71
CA ILE A 31 -20.55 -16.58 13.15
C ILE A 31 -22.00 -16.87 13.52
N GLU A 32 -22.21 -17.70 14.54
CA GLU A 32 -23.54 -17.90 15.13
C GLU A 32 -23.76 -16.83 16.22
N VAL A 33 -24.86 -16.13 16.12
CA VAL A 33 -25.34 -15.17 17.12
C VAL A 33 -26.71 -15.57 17.65
N LEU A 34 -27.02 -15.17 18.87
CA LEU A 34 -28.35 -15.29 19.44
C LEU A 34 -29.06 -13.95 19.31
N ASP A 35 -30.29 -13.95 18.76
CA ASP A 35 -31.11 -12.77 18.75
C ASP A 35 -31.73 -12.50 20.15
N GLU A 36 -32.46 -11.41 20.30
CA GLU A 36 -33.16 -11.03 21.53
C GLU A 36 -34.19 -12.06 22.02
N LYS A 37 -34.63 -12.97 21.13
CA LYS A 37 -35.52 -14.11 21.41
C LYS A 37 -34.77 -15.42 21.62
N LYS A 38 -33.43 -15.37 21.82
CA LYS A 38 -32.54 -16.53 21.98
C LYS A 38 -32.56 -17.51 20.79
N ARG A 39 -32.92 -17.05 19.58
CA ARG A 39 -32.87 -17.87 18.38
C ARG A 39 -31.49 -17.75 17.76
N LYS A 40 -30.92 -18.88 17.38
CA LYS A 40 -29.64 -18.90 16.65
C LYS A 40 -29.82 -18.35 15.25
N LYS A 41 -28.91 -17.45 14.86
CA LYS A 41 -28.82 -16.89 13.54
C LYS A 41 -27.38 -16.85 13.09
N SER A 42 -27.08 -17.28 11.87
CA SER A 42 -25.78 -17.09 11.26
C SER A 42 -25.70 -15.72 10.60
N ILE A 43 -24.65 -14.99 10.89
CA ILE A 43 -24.32 -13.71 10.24
C ILE A 43 -22.89 -13.75 9.74
N PHE A 44 -22.60 -12.94 8.70
CA PHE A 44 -21.26 -12.76 8.18
C PHE A 44 -20.67 -11.47 8.73
N ILE A 45 -19.48 -11.57 9.27
CA ILE A 45 -18.71 -10.41 9.75
C ILE A 45 -17.43 -10.26 8.93
N PRO A 46 -16.91 -9.03 8.77
CA PRO A 46 -15.61 -8.81 8.13
C PRO A 46 -14.50 -9.58 8.84
N ALA A 47 -13.65 -10.28 8.07
CA ALA A 47 -12.52 -11.06 8.59
C ALA A 47 -11.25 -10.24 8.50
N GLU A 48 -11.07 -9.29 9.42
CA GLU A 48 -9.83 -8.52 9.49
C GLU A 48 -8.64 -9.38 9.90
N ARG A 49 -7.51 -9.16 9.24
CA ARG A 49 -6.27 -9.89 9.48
C ARG A 49 -5.05 -9.02 9.27
N PRO A 50 -3.93 -9.33 9.96
CA PRO A 50 -2.69 -8.60 9.77
C PRO A 50 -2.05 -8.95 8.43
N LEU A 51 -1.36 -7.98 7.83
CA LEU A 51 -0.49 -8.16 6.67
C LEU A 51 0.82 -7.43 6.94
N THR A 52 1.90 -8.17 7.15
CA THR A 52 3.23 -7.62 7.41
C THR A 52 3.96 -7.37 6.11
N ILE A 53 4.38 -6.15 5.87
CA ILE A 53 5.09 -5.73 4.66
C ILE A 53 6.60 -5.81 4.90
N TYR A 54 7.28 -6.57 4.05
CA TYR A 54 8.74 -6.65 3.98
C TYR A 54 9.22 -5.97 2.70
N LEU A 55 10.08 -4.96 2.84
CA LEU A 55 10.70 -4.27 1.72
C LEU A 55 12.20 -4.63 1.66
N ASN A 56 12.63 -5.22 0.54
CA ASN A 56 13.99 -5.73 0.36
C ASN A 56 14.47 -6.55 1.58
N LYS A 57 13.64 -7.51 2.04
CA LYS A 57 13.88 -8.41 3.18
C LYS A 57 13.86 -7.74 4.56
N LYS A 58 13.58 -6.45 4.66
CA LYS A 58 13.40 -5.76 5.95
C LYS A 58 11.93 -5.57 6.25
N GLU A 59 11.55 -5.91 7.47
CA GLU A 59 10.21 -5.64 7.98
C GLU A 59 9.99 -4.13 8.06
N LEU A 60 8.89 -3.66 7.47
CA LEU A 60 8.54 -2.27 7.40
C LEU A 60 7.38 -1.93 8.35
N VAL A 61 6.27 -2.65 8.20
CA VAL A 61 5.02 -2.39 8.93
C VAL A 61 4.07 -3.57 8.85
N THR A 62 3.19 -3.71 9.84
CA THR A 62 2.03 -4.60 9.78
C THR A 62 0.76 -3.76 9.65
N LEU A 63 -0.05 -4.01 8.62
CA LEU A 63 -1.33 -3.37 8.38
C LEU A 63 -2.47 -4.34 8.70
N MET A 64 -3.55 -3.85 9.31
CA MET A 64 -4.80 -4.60 9.40
C MET A 64 -5.60 -4.41 8.12
N THR A 65 -6.11 -5.50 7.54
CA THR A 65 -6.82 -5.47 6.27
C THR A 65 -7.88 -6.56 6.18
N LEU A 66 -8.88 -6.35 5.36
CA LEU A 66 -9.86 -7.37 4.99
C LEU A 66 -9.29 -8.40 3.98
N GLY A 67 -8.14 -8.12 3.39
CA GLY A 67 -7.48 -9.01 2.42
C GLY A 67 -7.93 -8.83 0.98
N SER A 68 -8.80 -7.87 0.68
CA SER A 68 -9.16 -7.53 -0.70
C SER A 68 -8.05 -6.73 -1.35
N ARG A 69 -7.56 -7.20 -2.50
CA ARG A 69 -6.52 -6.53 -3.31
C ARG A 69 -5.29 -6.12 -2.47
N PRO A 70 -4.65 -7.07 -1.78
CA PRO A 70 -3.59 -6.77 -0.84
C PRO A 70 -2.36 -6.14 -1.51
N GLU A 71 -2.07 -6.48 -2.76
CA GLU A 71 -0.97 -5.91 -3.54
C GLU A 71 -1.17 -4.41 -3.78
N ASP A 72 -2.40 -4.00 -4.08
CA ASP A 72 -2.73 -2.58 -4.27
C ASP A 72 -2.66 -1.82 -2.94
N LEU A 73 -3.07 -2.45 -1.83
CA LEU A 73 -2.92 -1.88 -0.50
C LEU A 73 -1.45 -1.62 -0.19
N VAL A 74 -0.59 -2.61 -0.42
CA VAL A 74 0.86 -2.49 -0.21
C VAL A 74 1.44 -1.37 -1.06
N LEU A 75 1.11 -1.34 -2.35
CA LEU A 75 1.59 -0.32 -3.27
C LEU A 75 1.15 1.09 -2.86
N GLY A 76 -0.14 1.22 -2.51
CA GLY A 76 -0.72 2.48 -2.02
C GLY A 76 -0.05 2.96 -0.73
N TYR A 77 0.20 2.04 0.21
CA TYR A 77 0.92 2.35 1.44
C TYR A 77 2.32 2.89 1.15
N LEU A 78 3.13 2.16 0.36
CA LEU A 78 4.50 2.57 0.02
C LEU A 78 4.53 3.94 -0.67
N ARG A 79 3.56 4.20 -1.55
CA ARG A 79 3.44 5.48 -2.25
C ARG A 79 3.04 6.63 -1.31
N ASN A 80 2.02 6.41 -0.46
CA ASN A 80 1.54 7.41 0.48
C ASN A 80 2.59 7.78 1.52
N GLN A 81 3.36 6.79 1.98
CA GLN A 81 4.46 7.00 2.92
C GLN A 81 5.72 7.55 2.22
N ARG A 82 5.67 7.85 0.92
CA ARG A 82 6.78 8.36 0.11
C ARG A 82 8.03 7.47 0.13
N ILE A 83 7.87 6.20 0.48
CA ILE A 83 8.94 5.20 0.46
C ILE A 83 9.36 4.92 -0.98
N ILE A 84 8.40 4.96 -1.90
CA ILE A 84 8.62 4.89 -3.34
C ILE A 84 8.11 6.19 -4.00
N LYS A 85 8.82 6.64 -5.04
CA LYS A 85 8.46 7.84 -5.80
C LYS A 85 7.70 7.50 -7.08
N LYS A 86 8.04 6.38 -7.71
CA LYS A 86 7.47 5.92 -8.98
C LYS A 86 7.10 4.44 -8.89
N LEU A 87 6.16 4.01 -9.72
CA LEU A 87 5.82 2.58 -9.84
C LEU A 87 7.00 1.75 -10.36
N ASP A 88 7.80 2.33 -11.24
CA ASP A 88 8.98 1.70 -11.82
C ASP A 88 10.06 1.37 -10.78
N ASP A 89 9.96 1.94 -9.57
CA ASP A 89 10.83 1.63 -8.44
C ASP A 89 10.57 0.21 -7.90
N ILE A 90 9.38 -0.36 -8.16
CA ILE A 90 8.98 -1.69 -7.68
C ILE A 90 9.19 -2.73 -8.79
N VAL A 91 9.89 -3.81 -8.43
CA VAL A 91 10.07 -4.97 -9.31
C VAL A 91 8.93 -5.96 -9.14
N SER A 92 8.60 -6.30 -7.89
CA SER A 92 7.53 -7.26 -7.58
C SER A 92 6.93 -7.03 -6.21
N ILE A 93 5.66 -7.44 -6.07
CA ILE A 93 4.95 -7.59 -4.81
C ILE A 93 4.35 -8.98 -4.80
N GLN A 94 4.69 -9.77 -3.78
CA GLN A 94 4.15 -11.11 -3.56
C GLN A 94 3.49 -11.17 -2.19
N VAL A 95 2.25 -11.58 -2.15
CA VAL A 95 1.49 -11.76 -0.91
C VAL A 95 1.30 -13.24 -0.65
N ASP A 96 1.54 -13.63 0.59
CA ASP A 96 1.35 -14.98 1.10
C ASP A 96 0.52 -14.89 2.39
N TRP A 97 -0.70 -15.42 2.33
CA TRP A 97 -1.63 -15.41 3.44
C TRP A 97 -1.39 -16.51 4.47
N ASP A 98 -0.63 -17.55 4.14
CA ASP A 98 -0.28 -18.61 5.10
C ASP A 98 0.62 -18.05 6.21
N VAL A 99 1.41 -17.05 5.87
CA VAL A 99 2.30 -16.32 6.80
C VAL A 99 1.90 -14.88 7.01
N ASN A 100 0.78 -14.42 6.45
CA ASN A 100 0.27 -13.06 6.54
C ASN A 100 1.32 -12.00 6.17
N SER A 101 2.03 -12.21 5.07
CA SER A 101 3.16 -11.38 4.66
C SER A 101 3.06 -10.92 3.22
N ALA A 102 3.60 -9.73 2.98
CA ALA A 102 3.81 -9.16 1.65
C ALA A 102 5.31 -8.89 1.44
N ALA A 103 5.92 -9.59 0.51
CA ALA A 103 7.31 -9.37 0.12
C ALA A 103 7.38 -8.42 -1.07
N VAL A 104 8.07 -7.30 -0.89
CA VAL A 104 8.27 -6.25 -1.90
C VAL A 104 9.74 -6.19 -2.28
N ILE A 105 10.00 -6.22 -3.57
CA ILE A 105 11.34 -5.98 -4.13
C ILE A 105 11.34 -4.63 -4.84
N SER A 106 12.23 -3.75 -4.42
CA SER A 106 12.44 -2.43 -5.02
C SER A 106 13.88 -2.26 -5.48
N ASN A 107 14.07 -1.61 -6.63
CA ASN A 107 15.37 -1.30 -7.20
C ASN A 107 16.03 -0.06 -6.57
N THR A 108 15.24 0.84 -5.99
CA THR A 108 15.70 2.18 -5.57
C THR A 108 15.79 2.34 -4.06
N TYR A 109 15.25 1.40 -3.29
CA TYR A 109 15.25 1.49 -1.84
C TYR A 109 16.56 0.96 -1.26
N GLU A 110 17.50 1.84 -0.99
CA GLU A 110 18.60 1.58 -0.05
C GLU A 110 18.06 1.76 1.37
N ALA A 111 18.14 0.70 2.16
CA ALA A 111 17.60 0.69 3.51
C ALA A 111 18.36 1.67 4.41
N GLN A 112 17.99 2.92 4.40
CA GLN A 112 18.29 3.83 5.49
C GLN A 112 17.64 3.25 6.76
N GLN A 113 18.34 3.34 7.88
CA GLN A 113 17.93 2.79 9.17
C GLN A 113 16.58 3.41 9.59
N THR A 114 15.48 2.85 9.10
CA THR A 114 14.19 3.11 9.70
C THR A 114 14.14 2.28 10.98
N SER A 115 14.12 2.96 12.11
CA SER A 115 13.88 2.35 13.41
C SER A 115 12.62 1.47 13.31
N LYS A 116 12.72 0.21 13.73
CA LYS A 116 11.59 -0.73 13.79
C LYS A 116 10.40 -0.04 14.43
N ARG A 117 9.39 0.24 13.65
CA ARG A 117 8.09 0.68 14.14
C ARG A 117 7.06 -0.32 13.64
N THR A 118 6.66 -1.22 14.53
CA THR A 118 5.43 -1.94 14.36
C THR A 118 4.30 -0.93 14.62
N VAL A 119 3.66 -0.49 13.56
CA VAL A 119 2.47 0.36 13.68
C VAL A 119 1.29 -0.48 13.24
N THR A 120 0.55 -0.93 14.23
CA THR A 120 -0.78 -1.49 13.98
C THR A 120 -1.69 -0.32 13.62
N THR A 121 -2.25 -0.35 12.42
CA THR A 121 -3.26 0.63 11.96
C THR A 121 -4.63 0.38 12.62
N GLY A 122 -4.64 0.00 13.89
CA GLY A 122 -5.83 -0.04 14.69
C GLY A 122 -6.19 1.38 15.12
N CYS A 123 -7.40 1.82 14.80
CA CYS A 123 -8.03 3.04 15.34
C CYS A 123 -7.40 4.38 14.93
N GLY A 124 -7.26 4.64 13.63
CA GLY A 124 -7.11 6.01 13.12
C GLY A 124 -5.79 6.72 13.43
N GLN A 125 -4.83 6.07 14.03
CA GLN A 125 -3.48 6.63 14.16
C GLN A 125 -2.68 6.31 12.88
N GLY A 126 -2.82 7.18 11.87
CA GLY A 126 -1.94 7.16 10.71
C GLY A 126 -0.49 7.35 11.17
N THR A 127 0.41 6.49 10.72
CA THR A 127 1.84 6.69 10.93
C THR A 127 2.26 7.88 10.09
N ILE A 128 2.44 9.03 10.71
CA ILE A 128 3.01 10.20 10.06
C ILE A 128 4.52 10.13 10.30
N PHE A 129 5.30 9.98 9.22
CA PHE A 129 6.73 10.21 9.29
C PHE A 129 6.98 11.73 9.41
N GLY A 130 7.94 12.12 10.26
CA GLY A 130 8.21 13.54 10.55
C GLY A 130 8.44 14.42 9.31
N ASP A 131 9.02 13.83 8.25
CA ASP A 131 9.26 14.54 6.98
C ASP A 131 7.95 14.88 6.23
N ILE A 132 6.91 14.05 6.39
CA ILE A 132 5.59 14.31 5.79
C ILE A 132 4.91 15.47 6.51
N GLN A 133 5.06 15.56 7.82
CA GLN A 133 4.51 16.67 8.61
C GLN A 133 5.10 18.02 8.15
N ALA A 134 6.42 18.07 7.97
CA ALA A 134 7.10 19.29 7.49
C ALA A 134 6.68 19.72 6.08
N ASP A 135 6.24 18.78 5.23
CA ASP A 135 5.73 19.08 3.90
C ASP A 135 4.25 19.48 3.91
N LEU A 136 3.45 18.98 4.87
CA LEU A 136 2.06 19.42 5.05
C LEU A 136 1.97 20.88 5.41
N ASP A 137 2.92 21.38 6.23
CA ASP A 137 2.98 22.80 6.61
C ASP A 137 3.28 23.73 5.42
N LYS A 138 3.82 23.19 4.32
CA LYS A 138 4.09 23.93 3.08
C LYS A 138 2.93 23.88 2.08
N LEU A 139 1.88 23.09 2.35
CA LEU A 139 0.75 22.88 1.46
C LEU A 139 -0.17 24.12 1.46
N VAL A 140 -0.22 24.81 0.34
CA VAL A 140 -1.20 25.89 0.12
C VAL A 140 -2.47 25.27 -0.45
N LEU A 141 -3.52 25.21 0.37
CA LEU A 141 -4.83 24.73 -0.07
C LEU A 141 -5.52 25.77 -0.95
N SER A 142 -6.16 25.33 -2.03
CA SER A 142 -6.97 26.21 -2.87
C SER A 142 -8.19 26.71 -2.09
N GLN A 143 -8.32 28.01 -1.92
CA GLN A 143 -9.48 28.63 -1.28
C GLN A 143 -10.78 28.53 -2.12
N ARG A 144 -10.70 28.06 -3.36
CA ARG A 144 -11.83 27.95 -4.30
C ARG A 144 -12.46 26.56 -4.32
N SER A 145 -11.96 25.60 -3.55
CA SER A 145 -12.53 24.25 -3.49
C SER A 145 -13.78 24.27 -2.63
N GLN A 146 -14.95 24.07 -3.24
CA GLN A 146 -16.22 23.91 -2.55
C GLN A 146 -16.74 22.49 -2.78
N LEU A 147 -17.12 21.81 -1.69
CA LEU A 147 -17.86 20.54 -1.75
C LEU A 147 -19.35 20.89 -1.74
N THR A 148 -20.05 20.53 -2.82
CA THR A 148 -21.51 20.61 -2.86
C THR A 148 -22.09 19.28 -2.43
N GLN A 149 -23.03 19.31 -1.48
CA GLN A 149 -23.88 18.15 -1.19
C GLN A 149 -24.88 17.98 -2.33
N SER A 150 -24.87 16.82 -3.00
CA SER A 150 -25.89 16.39 -3.97
C SER A 150 -26.89 15.49 -3.29
#